data_465afd30b199a2a75f4e532d1cb31a38
#
_entry.id   465afd30b199a2a75f4e532d1cb31a38
#
_cell.length_a   1.000
_cell.length_b   1.000
_cell.length_c   1.000
_cell.angle_alpha   90.00
_cell.angle_beta   90.00
_cell.angle_gamma   90.00
#
_symmetry.space_group_name_H-M   'P 1'
#
loop_
_entity.id
_entity.type
_entity.pdbx_description
1 polymer ?
#
loop_
_entity_poly.entity_id
_entity_poly.type
_entity_poly.pdbx_seq_one_letter_code
_entity_poly.pdbx_strand_id
1 'polypeptide(L)'
;MVILNGLHHKKGEKIMATEQKIGQIKLEGARIIFRNFSGKADKFNPKGGKRSFHVVIDDLDLAKQLENDGWNIKYRPLKDEDDAPLAHLPVKVNYDNRPPKIYIVTDRRKELLNEETVNALDYAEIESVDIVITPYQYDVNGQKGIAAYVKNMYVNVVQDEFADKYDFDEDLPFD
;
A
#
# COMPACT_ATOMS: atom_id res chain seq x y z
N MET A 1 4.66 12.68 -0.37
CA MET A 1 4.67 13.30 -1.72
C MET A 1 4.26 12.26 -2.73
N VAL A 2 3.43 12.61 -3.64
CA VAL A 2 3.02 11.69 -4.69
C VAL A 2 3.58 12.17 -6.00
N ILE A 3 4.23 11.26 -6.71
CA ILE A 3 4.78 11.58 -8.02
C ILE A 3 3.98 10.81 -9.05
N LEU A 4 3.30 11.52 -9.92
CA LEU A 4 2.59 10.95 -11.04
C LEU A 4 3.32 11.28 -12.31
N ASN A 5 3.93 10.27 -12.87
CA ASN A 5 4.51 10.42 -14.20
C ASN A 5 3.38 10.41 -15.22
N GLY A 6 3.31 11.26 -16.09
CA GLY A 6 2.25 11.31 -17.09
C GLY A 6 1.36 12.52 -16.95
N LEU A 7 1.43 13.19 -15.82
CA LEU A 7 0.71 14.46 -15.65
C LEU A 7 1.49 15.65 -16.18
N HIS A 8 2.76 15.47 -16.46
CA HIS A 8 3.62 16.52 -16.98
C HIS A 8 3.77 16.42 -18.48
N HIS A 9 2.65 16.55 -19.17
CA HIS A 9 2.71 16.64 -20.61
C HIS A 9 3.18 18.03 -20.99
N LYS A 10 4.23 18.10 -21.74
CA LYS A 10 4.62 19.34 -22.36
C LYS A 10 3.52 19.76 -23.32
N LYS A 11 3.03 20.97 -23.18
CA LYS A 11 2.10 21.55 -24.11
C LYS A 11 2.68 21.50 -25.52
N GLY A 12 1.94 20.91 -26.44
CA GLY A 12 2.31 20.86 -27.84
C GLY A 12 3.03 19.60 -28.28
N GLU A 13 3.39 18.73 -27.38
CA GLU A 13 3.76 17.41 -27.81
C GLU A 13 2.53 16.68 -28.28
N LYS A 14 2.52 16.32 -29.53
CA LYS A 14 1.57 15.34 -30.02
C LYS A 14 1.83 14.07 -29.26
N ILE A 15 1.05 13.88 -28.25
CA ILE A 15 0.94 12.58 -27.64
C ILE A 15 0.40 11.69 -28.73
N MET A 16 1.26 10.97 -29.33
CA MET A 16 0.86 9.82 -30.11
C MET A 16 0.01 9.00 -29.16
N ALA A 17 -1.22 8.87 -29.46
CA ALA A 17 -2.36 8.44 -28.67
C ALA A 17 -2.20 7.09 -27.99
N THR A 18 -1.01 6.71 -27.64
CA THR A 18 -0.81 5.36 -27.32
C THR A 18 -0.01 5.24 -26.12
N GLU A 19 -0.24 4.87 -25.09
CA GLU A 19 0.57 4.39 -24.02
C GLU A 19 1.25 5.48 -23.23
N GLN A 20 0.45 6.25 -22.52
CA GLN A 20 0.99 6.92 -21.35
C GLN A 20 1.52 5.85 -20.39
N LYS A 21 2.83 5.84 -20.21
CA LYS A 21 3.40 5.10 -19.11
C LYS A 21 2.88 5.71 -17.82
N ILE A 22 2.07 4.94 -17.12
CA ILE A 22 1.62 5.33 -15.79
C ILE A 22 2.78 5.10 -14.84
N GLY A 23 3.15 6.14 -14.12
CA GLY A 23 4.27 6.09 -13.19
C GLY A 23 3.90 5.47 -11.86
N GLN A 24 4.91 5.17 -11.09
CA GLN A 24 4.77 4.71 -9.72
C GLN A 24 4.18 5.80 -8.83
N ILE A 25 3.49 5.40 -7.79
CA ILE A 25 3.01 6.30 -6.75
C ILE A 25 3.94 6.17 -5.54
N LYS A 26 4.40 7.30 -5.02
CA LYS A 26 5.17 7.38 -3.79
C LYS A 26 4.37 8.15 -2.77
N LEU A 27 4.08 7.52 -1.63
CA LEU A 27 3.36 8.13 -0.51
C LEU A 27 4.22 8.06 0.75
N GLU A 28 4.28 9.17 1.47
CA GLU A 28 4.99 9.26 2.74
C GLU A 28 3.99 9.53 3.87
N GLY A 29 4.19 8.87 5.00
CA GLY A 29 3.35 9.07 6.18
C GLY A 29 1.89 8.69 5.98
N ALA A 30 1.63 7.70 5.15
CA ALA A 30 0.28 7.25 4.83
C ALA A 30 -0.28 6.33 5.92
N ARG A 31 -1.60 6.20 5.93
CA ARG A 31 -2.32 5.20 6.73
C ARG A 31 -2.77 4.05 5.85
N ILE A 32 -2.85 2.87 6.43
CA ILE A 32 -3.41 1.71 5.74
C ILE A 32 -4.60 1.15 6.50
N ILE A 33 -5.54 0.61 5.76
CA ILE A 33 -6.77 0.00 6.29
C ILE A 33 -7.04 -1.33 5.56
N PHE A 34 -7.95 -2.11 6.07
CA PHE A 34 -8.37 -3.40 5.47
C PHE A 34 -7.17 -4.32 5.21
N ARG A 35 -6.33 -4.46 6.24
CA ARG A 35 -5.11 -5.26 6.17
C ARG A 35 -5.42 -6.75 6.05
N ASN A 36 -4.82 -7.41 5.08
CA ASN A 36 -4.79 -8.86 4.95
C ASN A 36 -3.44 -9.30 4.40
N PHE A 37 -2.42 -9.18 5.21
CA PHE A 37 -1.06 -9.60 4.87
C PHE A 37 -0.86 -11.10 5.00
N SER A 38 -1.69 -11.76 5.79
CA SER A 38 -1.63 -13.22 5.97
C SER A 38 -2.25 -13.98 4.80
N GLY A 39 -3.06 -13.32 3.99
CA GLY A 39 -3.79 -13.98 2.92
C GLY A 39 -4.94 -14.86 3.41
N LYS A 40 -5.50 -14.57 4.57
CA LYS A 40 -6.65 -15.31 5.10
C LYS A 40 -7.85 -15.26 4.15
N ALA A 41 -8.58 -16.35 4.09
CA ALA A 41 -9.84 -16.37 3.38
C ALA A 41 -10.81 -15.38 4.03
N ASP A 42 -11.46 -14.59 3.20
CA ASP A 42 -12.50 -13.66 3.64
C ASP A 42 -13.59 -13.57 2.55
N LYS A 43 -14.54 -12.68 2.75
CA LYS A 43 -15.65 -12.43 1.86
C LYS A 43 -15.21 -12.06 0.43
N PHE A 44 -14.08 -11.37 0.28
CA PHE A 44 -13.53 -10.94 -1.01
C PHE A 44 -12.48 -11.90 -1.56
N ASN A 45 -12.00 -12.83 -0.75
CA ASN A 45 -10.97 -13.79 -1.06
C ASN A 45 -11.35 -15.15 -0.48
N PRO A 46 -12.45 -15.77 -0.98
CA PRO A 46 -13.01 -16.98 -0.34
C PRO A 46 -12.07 -18.18 -0.27
N LYS A 47 -11.14 -18.27 -1.21
CA LYS A 47 -10.16 -19.36 -1.25
C LYS A 47 -8.89 -19.08 -0.43
N GLY A 48 -8.72 -17.84 0.03
CA GLY A 48 -7.48 -17.41 0.67
C GLY A 48 -6.31 -17.29 -0.30
N GLY A 49 -5.14 -17.00 0.23
CA GLY A 49 -3.89 -16.92 -0.52
C GLY A 49 -3.55 -15.56 -1.11
N LYS A 50 -4.50 -14.66 -1.21
CA LYS A 50 -4.27 -13.31 -1.73
C LYS A 50 -4.02 -12.34 -0.59
N ARG A 51 -2.92 -11.62 -0.68
CA ARG A 51 -2.55 -10.60 0.31
C ARG A 51 -2.85 -9.21 -0.25
N SER A 52 -3.44 -8.38 0.57
CA SER A 52 -3.80 -7.02 0.17
C SER A 52 -3.99 -6.12 1.39
N PHE A 53 -4.01 -4.85 1.13
CA PHE A 53 -4.42 -3.81 2.07
C PHE A 53 -4.88 -2.61 1.24
N HIS A 54 -5.45 -1.60 1.89
CA HIS A 54 -5.81 -0.36 1.21
C HIS A 54 -5.01 0.78 1.83
N VAL A 55 -4.44 1.63 0.99
CA VAL A 55 -3.78 2.85 1.44
C VAL A 55 -4.77 4.01 1.38
N VAL A 56 -4.84 4.80 2.45
CA VAL A 56 -5.69 5.97 2.52
C VAL A 56 -5.00 7.12 1.80
N ILE A 57 -5.74 7.84 0.97
CA ILE A 57 -5.25 9.01 0.26
C ILE A 57 -5.98 10.22 0.81
N ASP A 58 -5.30 10.96 1.69
CA ASP A 58 -5.89 12.10 2.39
C ASP A 58 -6.09 13.30 1.46
N ASP A 59 -5.26 13.44 0.45
CA ASP A 59 -5.41 14.50 -0.56
C ASP A 59 -6.46 14.09 -1.60
N LEU A 60 -7.65 14.67 -1.48
CA LEU A 60 -8.75 14.35 -2.37
C LEU A 60 -8.52 14.78 -3.82
N ASP A 61 -7.75 15.82 -4.04
CA ASP A 61 -7.39 16.24 -5.40
C ASP A 61 -6.49 15.21 -6.06
N LEU A 62 -5.55 14.68 -5.28
CA LEU A 62 -4.71 13.58 -5.74
C LEU A 62 -5.54 12.33 -6.02
N ALA A 63 -6.48 12.00 -5.13
CA ALA A 63 -7.36 10.84 -5.32
C ALA A 63 -8.13 10.95 -6.64
N LYS A 64 -8.65 12.12 -6.96
CA LYS A 64 -9.36 12.37 -8.22
C LYS A 64 -8.45 12.24 -9.42
N GLN A 65 -7.22 12.73 -9.33
CA GLN A 65 -6.23 12.57 -10.40
C GLN A 65 -5.93 11.10 -10.67
N LEU A 66 -5.72 10.34 -9.62
CA LEU A 66 -5.45 8.91 -9.73
C LEU A 66 -6.62 8.17 -10.33
N GLU A 67 -7.83 8.51 -9.91
CA GLU A 67 -9.05 7.92 -10.47
C GLU A 67 -9.16 8.23 -11.96
N ASN A 68 -8.90 9.48 -12.36
CA ASN A 68 -8.91 9.88 -13.76
C ASN A 68 -7.85 9.16 -14.59
N ASP A 69 -6.72 8.84 -13.99
CA ASP A 69 -5.65 8.09 -14.66
C ASP A 69 -5.97 6.59 -14.77
N GLY A 70 -7.00 6.11 -14.11
CA GLY A 70 -7.45 4.73 -14.19
C GLY A 70 -7.16 3.88 -12.97
N TRP A 71 -6.58 4.45 -11.91
CA TRP A 71 -6.37 3.74 -10.66
C TRP A 71 -7.71 3.44 -9.97
N ASN A 72 -7.78 2.33 -9.29
CA ASN A 72 -9.01 1.85 -8.66
C ASN A 72 -9.27 2.54 -7.31
N ILE A 73 -9.45 3.84 -7.34
CA ILE A 73 -9.76 4.61 -6.13
C ILE A 73 -11.18 4.33 -5.67
N LYS A 74 -11.32 4.04 -4.39
CA LYS A 74 -12.61 3.81 -3.74
C LYS A 74 -12.88 4.91 -2.72
N TYR A 75 -14.13 5.23 -2.54
CA TYR A 75 -14.57 6.23 -1.58
C TYR A 75 -15.50 5.57 -0.57
N ARG A 76 -15.18 5.73 0.72
CA ARG A 76 -16.07 5.30 1.78
C ARG A 76 -16.87 6.52 2.25
N PRO A 77 -18.20 6.49 2.12
CA PRO A 77 -19.01 7.57 2.66
C PRO A 77 -18.86 7.61 4.19
N LEU A 78 -18.65 8.79 4.72
CA LEU A 78 -18.61 9.00 6.15
C LEU A 78 -20.06 9.07 6.68
N LYS A 79 -20.22 8.78 7.95
CA LYS A 79 -21.56 8.64 8.57
C LYS A 79 -22.29 9.97 8.69
N ASP A 80 -21.57 11.07 8.69
CA ASP A 80 -22.12 12.42 8.85
C ASP A 80 -21.96 13.21 7.55
N GLU A 81 -23.00 13.98 7.20
CA GLU A 81 -23.02 14.76 5.95
C GLU A 81 -21.90 15.82 5.86
N ASP A 82 -21.37 16.23 7.02
CA ASP A 82 -20.33 17.24 7.10
C ASP A 82 -18.91 16.70 6.93
N ASP A 83 -18.76 15.37 6.89
CA ASP A 83 -17.46 14.74 6.77
C ASP A 83 -17.06 14.55 5.31
N ALA A 84 -15.79 14.79 4.99
CA ALA A 84 -15.25 14.51 3.67
C ALA A 84 -15.18 13.00 3.43
N PRO A 85 -15.49 12.52 2.21
CA PRO A 85 -15.36 11.09 1.91
C PRO A 85 -13.92 10.62 2.04
N LEU A 86 -13.73 9.43 2.57
CA LEU A 86 -12.43 8.80 2.70
C LEU A 86 -12.06 8.11 1.38
N ALA A 87 -11.01 8.60 0.73
CA ALA A 87 -10.48 7.96 -0.48
C ALA A 87 -9.42 6.94 -0.10
N HIS A 88 -9.47 5.76 -0.72
CA HIS A 88 -8.48 4.72 -0.49
C HIS A 88 -8.23 3.91 -1.75
N LEU A 89 -7.03 3.34 -1.84
CA LEU A 89 -6.60 2.56 -2.99
C LEU A 89 -6.28 1.13 -2.53
N PRO A 90 -6.95 0.12 -3.10
CA PRO A 90 -6.56 -1.28 -2.88
C PRO A 90 -5.17 -1.55 -3.45
N VAL A 91 -4.31 -2.16 -2.64
CA VAL A 91 -2.95 -2.51 -3.03
C VAL A 91 -2.73 -3.99 -2.81
N LYS A 92 -2.17 -4.66 -3.80
CA LYS A 92 -1.88 -6.09 -3.76
C LYS A 92 -0.44 -6.33 -3.33
N VAL A 93 -0.24 -7.39 -2.56
CA VAL A 93 1.07 -7.88 -2.11
C VAL A 93 1.31 -9.22 -2.77
N ASN A 94 2.24 -9.29 -3.71
CA ASN A 94 2.50 -10.50 -4.47
C ASN A 94 3.97 -10.88 -4.38
N TYR A 95 4.24 -12.03 -3.76
CA TYR A 95 5.59 -12.57 -3.60
C TYR A 95 6.01 -13.51 -4.73
N ASP A 96 5.07 -13.93 -5.58
CA ASP A 96 5.34 -14.96 -6.60
C ASP A 96 6.21 -14.44 -7.74
N ASN A 97 6.06 -13.16 -8.07
CA ASN A 97 6.76 -12.55 -9.19
C ASN A 97 7.19 -11.15 -8.78
N ARG A 98 8.49 -10.89 -8.74
CA ARG A 98 9.05 -9.63 -8.24
C ARG A 98 8.58 -9.33 -6.81
N PRO A 99 9.05 -10.08 -5.83
CA PRO A 99 8.59 -9.91 -4.45
C PRO A 99 8.85 -8.48 -3.95
N PRO A 100 7.91 -7.92 -3.19
CA PRO A 100 8.09 -6.59 -2.63
C PRO A 100 9.11 -6.59 -1.50
N LYS A 101 9.69 -5.43 -1.25
CA LYS A 101 10.52 -5.20 -0.06
C LYS A 101 9.69 -4.48 0.98
N ILE A 102 9.26 -5.21 1.99
CA ILE A 102 8.44 -4.69 3.08
C ILE A 102 9.25 -4.77 4.37
N TYR A 103 9.44 -3.62 5.01
CA TYR A 103 10.21 -3.50 6.23
C TYR A 103 9.30 -3.09 7.37
N ILE A 104 9.52 -3.70 8.52
CA ILE A 104 8.98 -3.20 9.78
C ILE A 104 10.06 -2.29 10.40
N VAL A 105 9.66 -1.09 10.83
CA VAL A 105 10.57 -0.07 11.32
C VAL A 105 10.19 0.29 12.75
N THR A 106 11.16 0.20 13.64
CA THR A 106 11.07 0.73 15.00
C THR A 106 12.14 1.80 15.17
N ASP A 107 12.16 2.49 16.31
CA ASP A 107 13.10 3.58 16.55
C ASP A 107 14.57 3.20 16.32
N ARG A 108 14.89 1.91 16.50
CA ARG A 108 16.27 1.46 16.51
C ARG A 108 16.63 0.48 15.41
N ARG A 109 15.66 -0.09 14.72
CA ARG A 109 15.97 -1.13 13.72
C ARG A 109 14.94 -1.17 12.60
N LYS A 110 15.41 -1.73 11.52
CA LYS A 110 14.62 -2.01 10.33
C LYS A 110 14.79 -3.48 10.01
N GLU A 111 13.69 -4.19 9.88
CA GLU A 111 13.69 -5.62 9.59
C GLU A 111 12.91 -5.89 8.30
N LEU A 112 13.56 -6.61 7.37
CA LEU A 112 12.91 -7.03 6.14
C LEU A 112 11.98 -8.22 6.42
N LEU A 113 10.71 -8.05 6.09
CA LEU A 113 9.74 -9.13 6.19
C LEU A 113 9.71 -9.94 4.90
N ASN A 114 9.49 -11.23 5.03
CA ASN A 114 9.32 -12.13 3.89
C ASN A 114 7.89 -12.67 3.84
N GLU A 115 7.63 -13.56 2.92
CA GLU A 115 6.30 -14.15 2.74
C GLU A 115 5.78 -14.85 4.00
N GLU A 116 6.68 -15.42 4.80
CA GLU A 116 6.33 -16.13 6.03
C GLU A 116 6.12 -15.21 7.23
N THR A 117 6.74 -14.03 7.22
CA THR A 117 6.72 -13.11 8.36
C THR A 117 5.84 -11.88 8.17
N VAL A 118 5.43 -11.58 6.95
CA VAL A 118 4.64 -10.39 6.63
C VAL A 118 3.27 -10.38 7.32
N ASN A 119 2.77 -11.54 7.71
CA ASN A 119 1.51 -11.66 8.43
C ASN A 119 1.50 -10.92 9.77
N ALA A 120 2.66 -10.65 10.35
CA ALA A 120 2.77 -9.85 11.57
C ALA A 120 2.13 -8.46 11.40
N LEU A 121 2.09 -7.93 10.20
CA LEU A 121 1.51 -6.62 9.93
C LEU A 121 -0.01 -6.59 10.08
N ASP A 122 -0.68 -7.73 10.13
CA ASP A 122 -2.12 -7.79 10.40
C ASP A 122 -2.44 -7.43 11.86
N TYR A 123 -1.48 -7.61 12.74
CA TYR A 123 -1.66 -7.42 14.18
C TYR A 123 -0.85 -6.26 14.76
N ALA A 124 0.09 -5.73 14.00
CA ALA A 124 0.94 -4.64 14.45
C ALA A 124 0.15 -3.35 14.62
N GLU A 125 0.52 -2.57 15.62
CA GLU A 125 0.02 -1.22 15.77
C GLU A 125 0.85 -0.30 14.87
N ILE A 126 0.28 0.12 13.75
CA ILE A 126 0.98 0.87 12.72
C ILE A 126 0.76 2.36 12.93
N GLU A 127 1.87 3.10 13.04
CA GLU A 127 1.84 4.55 13.15
C GLU A 127 1.70 5.20 11.78
N SER A 128 2.54 4.82 10.84
CA SER A 128 2.52 5.35 9.48
C SER A 128 3.24 4.40 8.53
N VAL A 129 3.05 4.66 7.23
CA VAL A 129 3.66 3.84 6.18
C VAL A 129 4.24 4.75 5.10
N ASP A 130 5.48 4.47 4.71
CA ASP A 130 6.08 5.04 3.51
C ASP A 130 6.08 3.95 2.43
N ILE A 131 5.48 4.24 1.27
CA ILE A 131 5.22 3.21 0.29
C ILE A 131 5.49 3.67 -1.13
N VAL A 132 6.04 2.76 -1.94
CA VAL A 132 6.12 2.90 -3.39
C VAL A 132 5.23 1.84 -4.03
N ILE A 133 4.31 2.28 -4.85
CA ILE A 133 3.30 1.44 -5.51
C ILE A 133 3.59 1.42 -7.00
N THR A 134 3.61 0.22 -7.56
CA THR A 134 3.81 -0.01 -9.00
C THR A 134 2.47 -0.25 -9.68
N PRO A 135 2.21 0.41 -10.83
CA PRO A 135 1.00 0.15 -11.60
C PRO A 135 1.14 -1.12 -12.43
N TYR A 136 0.04 -1.81 -12.57
CA TYR A 136 -0.12 -2.88 -13.55
C TYR A 136 -1.39 -2.60 -14.35
N GLN A 137 -1.23 -2.27 -15.61
CA GLN A 137 -2.35 -2.03 -16.52
C GLN A 137 -2.94 -3.35 -16.96
N TYR A 138 -4.25 -3.49 -16.83
CA TYR A 138 -4.96 -4.67 -17.30
C TYR A 138 -6.06 -4.30 -18.28
N ASP A 139 -6.35 -5.22 -19.19
CA ASP A 139 -7.47 -5.17 -20.11
C ASP A 139 -8.08 -6.58 -20.14
N VAL A 140 -9.19 -6.74 -19.45
CA VAL A 140 -9.89 -8.03 -19.39
C VAL A 140 -11.29 -7.85 -19.94
N ASN A 141 -11.56 -8.48 -21.06
CA ASN A 141 -12.87 -8.42 -21.73
C ASN A 141 -13.35 -6.98 -22.00
N GLY A 142 -12.42 -6.12 -22.40
CA GLY A 142 -12.73 -4.71 -22.66
C GLY A 142 -12.76 -3.82 -21.43
N GLN A 143 -12.65 -4.38 -20.26
CA GLN A 143 -12.53 -3.60 -19.01
C GLN A 143 -11.07 -3.29 -18.75
N LYS A 144 -10.73 -2.02 -18.81
CA LYS A 144 -9.37 -1.54 -18.60
C LYS A 144 -9.27 -0.89 -17.23
N GLY A 145 -8.12 -1.08 -16.58
CA GLY A 145 -7.85 -0.46 -15.32
C GLY A 145 -6.39 -0.60 -14.92
N ILE A 146 -6.08 -0.09 -13.74
CA ILE A 146 -4.76 -0.17 -13.16
C ILE A 146 -4.86 -0.87 -11.81
N ALA A 147 -4.19 -2.00 -11.68
CA ALA A 147 -4.00 -2.65 -10.40
C ALA A 147 -2.76 -2.08 -9.72
N ALA A 148 -2.83 -1.91 -8.41
CA ALA A 148 -1.74 -1.38 -7.61
C ALA A 148 -1.02 -2.53 -6.90
N TYR A 149 0.31 -2.57 -7.03
CA TYR A 149 1.17 -3.55 -6.34
C TYR A 149 2.20 -2.83 -5.50
N VAL A 150 2.43 -3.31 -4.29
CA VAL A 150 3.50 -2.76 -3.46
C VAL A 150 4.85 -3.15 -4.04
N LYS A 151 5.74 -2.17 -4.18
CA LYS A 151 7.12 -2.39 -4.56
C LYS A 151 8.03 -2.36 -3.35
N ASN A 152 7.98 -1.27 -2.61
CA ASN A 152 8.72 -1.07 -1.36
C ASN A 152 7.77 -0.48 -0.33
N MET A 153 7.90 -0.90 0.91
CA MET A 153 7.09 -0.35 1.99
C MET A 153 7.88 -0.36 3.29
N TYR A 154 7.85 0.76 3.98
CA TYR A 154 8.41 0.89 5.33
C TYR A 154 7.26 1.12 6.28
N VAL A 155 7.03 0.19 7.18
CA VAL A 155 5.92 0.23 8.12
C VAL A 155 6.46 0.66 9.48
N ASN A 156 6.14 1.88 9.88
CA ASN A 156 6.53 2.41 11.17
C ASN A 156 5.52 1.93 12.21
N VAL A 157 5.99 1.13 13.15
CA VAL A 157 5.14 0.58 14.20
C VAL A 157 5.36 1.30 15.51
N VAL A 158 4.30 1.35 16.30
CA VAL A 158 4.37 1.92 17.64
C VAL A 158 5.18 0.99 18.52
N GLN A 159 6.20 1.55 19.16
CA GLN A 159 7.03 0.80 20.10
C GLN A 159 6.40 0.85 21.48
N ASP A 160 6.35 -0.29 22.15
CA ASP A 160 5.94 -0.38 23.54
C ASP A 160 6.90 0.45 24.41
N GLU A 161 6.36 1.30 25.28
CA GLU A 161 7.15 2.13 26.20
C GLU A 161 8.06 1.29 27.10
N PHE A 162 7.71 0.06 27.35
CA PHE A 162 8.48 -0.85 28.17
C PHE A 162 9.37 -1.82 27.38
N ALA A 163 9.41 -1.68 26.06
CA ALA A 163 10.17 -2.61 25.21
C ALA A 163 11.63 -2.72 25.62
N ASP A 164 12.26 -1.56 25.92
CA ASP A 164 13.68 -1.55 26.34
C ASP A 164 13.90 -2.22 27.68
N LYS A 165 12.92 -2.19 28.57
CA LYS A 165 13.00 -2.79 29.88
C LYS A 165 12.89 -4.30 29.83
N TYR A 166 12.11 -4.81 28.90
CA TYR A 166 11.80 -6.23 28.76
C TYR A 166 12.39 -6.83 27.48
N ASP A 167 13.33 -6.11 26.87
CA ASP A 167 14.06 -6.61 25.70
C ASP A 167 15.08 -7.62 26.21
N PHE A 168 14.65 -8.86 26.31
CA PHE A 168 15.55 -9.96 26.61
C PHE A 168 16.24 -10.37 25.31
N ASP A 169 17.56 -10.39 25.33
CA ASP A 169 18.31 -10.93 24.21
C ASP A 169 17.78 -12.34 23.89
N GLU A 170 17.09 -12.46 22.77
CA GLU A 170 16.60 -13.74 22.29
C GLU A 170 17.73 -14.74 22.02
N ASP A 171 18.97 -14.23 22.00
CA ASP A 171 20.18 -15.02 21.78
C ASP A 171 20.75 -15.65 23.05
N LEU A 172 20.16 -15.40 24.21
CA LEU A 172 20.58 -16.08 25.43
C LEU A 172 19.95 -17.47 25.47
N PRO A 173 20.81 -18.52 25.47
CA PRO A 173 20.25 -19.85 25.61
C PRO A 173 19.55 -19.96 26.95
N PHE A 174 18.33 -20.39 26.93
CA PHE A 174 17.60 -20.77 28.13
C PHE A 174 18.30 -22.03 28.72
N ASP A 175 18.90 -21.87 29.85
CA ASP A 175 19.39 -23.02 30.61
C ASP A 175 18.22 -23.78 31.22
#